data_11684ee5de5b62d39c771061270ab2a9
#
_entry.id   11684ee5de5b62d39c771061270ab2a9
#
_cell.length_a   1.000
_cell.length_b   1.000
_cell.length_c   1.000
_cell.angle_alpha   90.00
_cell.angle_beta   90.00
_cell.angle_gamma   90.00
#
_symmetry.space_group_name_H-M   'P 1'
#
loop_
_entity.id
_entity.type
_entity.pdbx_description
1 polymer ?
#
loop_
_entity_poly.entity_id
_entity_poly.type
_entity_poly.pdbx_seq_one_letter_code
_entity_poly.pdbx_strand_id
1 'polypeptide(L)'
;GAGTRLSPLTLDRAKPAVPFGGLYRLIDFALSNLANGGILKICVLTQYKSHSLDRHISTTWRMSSLLGNYVTPVPAQQRLGPQWYTGSADAIYQSMNLINDEKPDIVIVFGADHVYRMDPRQMIDHHVAHGAGVTVAAIPVPRHEASDFGVVQVGKDGRKVEAFLEKPADPPPMPGFELAASDHDEPSHSQVSLNVVDLFCPV
;
A
#
# COMPACT_ATOMS: atom_id res chain seq x y z
N GLY A 1 -2.59 12.22 1.43
CA GLY A 1 -2.29 13.45 0.70
C GLY A 1 -3.52 14.05 0.02
N ALA A 2 -3.46 15.31 -0.38
CA ALA A 2 -4.61 16.03 -0.97
C ALA A 2 -5.08 15.50 -2.33
N GLY A 3 -4.29 14.62 -2.97
CA GLY A 3 -4.65 13.98 -4.25
C GLY A 3 -4.72 14.94 -5.44
N THR A 4 -3.97 16.02 -5.41
CA THR A 4 -4.04 17.14 -6.40
C THR A 4 -3.84 16.69 -7.85
N ARG A 5 -3.08 15.62 -8.10
CA ARG A 5 -2.86 15.05 -9.44
C ARG A 5 -4.16 14.54 -10.11
N LEU A 6 -5.19 14.20 -9.32
CA LEU A 6 -6.50 13.75 -9.81
C LEU A 6 -7.58 14.85 -9.76
N SER A 7 -7.19 16.13 -9.63
CA SER A 7 -8.15 17.25 -9.75
C SER A 7 -8.83 17.22 -11.13
N PRO A 8 -10.15 17.47 -11.21
CA PRO A 8 -11.07 17.92 -10.13
C PRO A 8 -11.71 16.80 -9.31
N LEU A 9 -11.42 15.51 -9.57
CA LEU A 9 -12.08 14.38 -8.92
C LEU A 9 -11.87 14.33 -7.39
N THR A 10 -10.81 14.96 -6.92
CA THR A 10 -10.42 15.01 -5.49
C THR A 10 -10.73 16.33 -4.80
N LEU A 11 -11.49 17.23 -5.44
CA LEU A 11 -11.86 18.52 -4.83
C LEU A 11 -12.66 18.33 -3.53
N ASP A 12 -13.58 17.34 -3.48
CA ASP A 12 -14.48 17.14 -2.34
C ASP A 12 -14.35 15.75 -1.68
N ARG A 13 -13.34 14.97 -2.09
CA ARG A 13 -13.16 13.59 -1.58
C ARG A 13 -11.71 13.17 -1.53
N ALA A 14 -11.41 12.21 -0.66
CA ALA A 14 -10.11 11.54 -0.61
C ALA A 14 -9.85 10.74 -1.91
N LYS A 15 -8.57 10.64 -2.34
CA LYS A 15 -8.18 9.90 -3.55
C LYS A 15 -8.74 8.47 -3.59
N PRO A 16 -8.71 7.65 -2.52
CA PRO A 16 -9.28 6.30 -2.51
C PRO A 16 -10.80 6.26 -2.76
N ALA A 17 -11.51 7.38 -2.55
CA ALA A 17 -12.95 7.48 -2.77
C ALA A 17 -13.33 7.88 -4.21
N VAL A 18 -12.36 8.09 -5.10
CA VAL A 18 -12.62 8.42 -6.49
C VAL A 18 -13.34 7.26 -7.17
N PRO A 19 -14.48 7.52 -7.86
CA PRO A 19 -15.21 6.48 -8.61
C PRO A 19 -14.36 5.87 -9.72
N PHE A 20 -14.50 4.56 -9.91
CA PHE A 20 -13.86 3.80 -10.96
C PHE A 20 -14.85 2.80 -11.56
N GLY A 21 -14.96 2.73 -12.89
CA GLY A 21 -15.82 1.76 -13.57
C GLY A 21 -17.32 1.83 -13.19
N GLY A 22 -17.80 2.99 -12.76
CA GLY A 22 -19.20 3.25 -12.41
C GLY A 22 -19.53 2.97 -10.95
N LEU A 23 -19.53 1.71 -10.51
CA LEU A 23 -19.97 1.33 -9.15
C LEU A 23 -18.85 1.30 -8.13
N TYR A 24 -17.62 1.06 -8.57
CA TYR A 24 -16.47 0.88 -7.70
C TYR A 24 -15.78 2.21 -7.34
N ARG A 25 -14.92 2.14 -6.34
CA ARG A 25 -13.97 3.19 -5.98
C ARG A 25 -12.54 2.63 -5.96
N LEU A 26 -11.55 3.48 -6.02
CA LEU A 26 -10.15 3.03 -6.05
C LEU A 26 -9.81 2.10 -4.89
N ILE A 27 -10.32 2.36 -3.69
CA ILE A 27 -10.09 1.50 -2.51
C ILE A 27 -10.61 0.08 -2.67
N ASP A 28 -11.64 -0.14 -3.49
CA ASP A 28 -12.25 -1.47 -3.64
C ASP A 28 -11.28 -2.49 -4.24
N PHE A 29 -10.26 -2.07 -4.98
CA PHE A 29 -9.20 -2.96 -5.47
C PHE A 29 -8.36 -3.51 -4.33
N ALA A 30 -7.89 -2.65 -3.42
CA ALA A 30 -7.12 -3.08 -2.25
C ALA A 30 -7.96 -3.96 -1.33
N LEU A 31 -9.20 -3.55 -1.02
CA LEU A 31 -10.11 -4.32 -0.17
C LEU A 31 -10.49 -5.67 -0.79
N SER A 32 -10.69 -5.73 -2.12
CA SER A 32 -10.95 -6.99 -2.82
C SER A 32 -9.77 -7.95 -2.77
N ASN A 33 -8.53 -7.47 -2.94
CA ASN A 33 -7.34 -8.29 -2.82
C ASN A 33 -7.25 -8.92 -1.41
N LEU A 34 -7.45 -8.11 -0.37
CA LEU A 34 -7.42 -8.58 1.03
C LEU A 34 -8.53 -9.59 1.30
N ALA A 35 -9.78 -9.26 0.96
CA ALA A 35 -10.93 -10.12 1.21
C ALA A 35 -10.83 -11.45 0.46
N ASN A 36 -10.41 -11.45 -0.81
CA ASN A 36 -10.19 -12.67 -1.60
C ASN A 36 -9.03 -13.50 -1.06
N GLY A 37 -8.04 -12.87 -0.44
CA GLY A 37 -6.96 -13.53 0.29
C GLY A 37 -7.37 -14.08 1.66
N GLY A 38 -8.63 -13.90 2.09
CA GLY A 38 -9.11 -14.35 3.41
C GLY A 38 -8.73 -13.44 4.56
N ILE A 39 -8.21 -12.24 4.28
CA ILE A 39 -7.87 -11.23 5.29
C ILE A 39 -9.11 -10.38 5.53
N LEU A 40 -9.81 -10.63 6.62
CA LEU A 40 -11.16 -10.14 6.87
C LEU A 40 -11.27 -9.19 8.07
N LYS A 41 -10.15 -8.89 8.74
CA LYS A 41 -10.06 -7.87 9.79
C LYS A 41 -9.26 -6.69 9.25
N ILE A 42 -9.96 -5.68 8.74
CA ILE A 42 -9.36 -4.61 7.99
C ILE A 42 -9.71 -3.25 8.62
N CYS A 43 -8.68 -2.49 8.96
CA CYS A 43 -8.79 -1.09 9.38
C CYS A 43 -8.36 -0.18 8.23
N VAL A 44 -9.21 0.74 7.83
CA VAL A 44 -8.89 1.76 6.83
C VAL A 44 -8.61 3.07 7.53
N LEU A 45 -7.34 3.44 7.65
CA LEU A 45 -6.93 4.68 8.31
C LEU A 45 -7.25 5.88 7.41
N THR A 46 -8.08 6.78 7.89
CA THR A 46 -8.57 7.93 7.12
C THR A 46 -8.25 9.25 7.82
N GLN A 47 -8.11 10.33 7.07
CA GLN A 47 -7.97 11.67 7.66
C GLN A 47 -8.64 12.77 6.83
N TYR A 48 -8.15 13.09 5.66
CA TYR A 48 -8.58 14.24 4.87
C TYR A 48 -9.75 13.91 3.96
N LYS A 49 -10.85 14.71 4.01
CA LYS A 49 -12.05 14.56 3.18
C LYS A 49 -12.59 13.13 3.14
N SER A 50 -12.58 12.44 4.29
CA SER A 50 -12.87 11.00 4.37
C SER A 50 -14.36 10.65 4.30
N HIS A 51 -15.29 11.60 4.54
CA HIS A 51 -16.72 11.31 4.69
C HIS A 51 -17.29 10.39 3.60
N SER A 52 -17.01 10.68 2.33
CA SER A 52 -17.52 9.87 1.22
C SER A 52 -16.85 8.49 1.14
N LEU A 53 -15.61 8.36 1.62
CA LEU A 53 -14.89 7.10 1.74
C LEU A 53 -15.45 6.26 2.88
N ASP A 54 -15.59 6.85 4.06
CA ASP A 54 -16.11 6.20 5.26
C ASP A 54 -17.53 5.68 5.02
N ARG A 55 -18.38 6.47 4.36
CA ARG A 55 -19.72 6.07 3.95
C ARG A 55 -19.68 4.88 2.98
N HIS A 56 -18.83 4.92 1.97
CA HIS A 56 -18.71 3.83 0.99
C HIS A 56 -18.29 2.53 1.68
N ILE A 57 -17.25 2.56 2.52
CA ILE A 57 -16.79 1.39 3.26
C ILE A 57 -17.91 0.82 4.12
N SER A 58 -18.56 1.66 4.93
CA SER A 58 -19.61 1.22 5.86
C SER A 58 -20.85 0.67 5.19
N THR A 59 -21.15 1.07 3.95
CA THR A 59 -22.32 0.59 3.21
C THR A 59 -22.03 -0.60 2.31
N THR A 60 -20.83 -0.67 1.72
CA THR A 60 -20.48 -1.64 0.69
C THR A 60 -19.72 -2.85 1.27
N TRP A 61 -18.82 -2.60 2.22
CA TRP A 61 -17.93 -3.62 2.79
C TRP A 61 -18.44 -4.16 4.13
N ARG A 62 -19.65 -4.71 4.12
CA ARG A 62 -20.25 -5.31 5.33
C ARG A 62 -19.78 -6.75 5.48
N MET A 63 -18.98 -7.01 6.50
CA MET A 63 -18.52 -8.34 6.87
C MET A 63 -19.42 -8.93 7.96
N SER A 64 -19.32 -10.25 8.18
CA SER A 64 -20.08 -10.94 9.23
C SER A 64 -19.46 -10.65 10.60
N SER A 65 -20.11 -9.82 11.39
CA SER A 65 -19.68 -9.53 12.77
C SER A 65 -19.74 -10.76 13.70
N LEU A 66 -20.61 -11.72 13.39
CA LEU A 66 -20.69 -13.00 14.13
C LEU A 66 -19.40 -13.82 14.03
N LEU A 67 -18.64 -13.65 12.93
CA LEU A 67 -17.35 -14.31 12.73
C LEU A 67 -16.17 -13.44 13.14
N GLY A 68 -16.43 -12.28 13.75
CA GLY A 68 -15.39 -11.32 14.12
C GLY A 68 -14.71 -10.63 12.94
N ASN A 69 -15.34 -10.67 11.76
CA ASN A 69 -14.82 -10.03 10.56
C ASN A 69 -15.33 -8.59 10.42
N TYR A 70 -14.47 -7.70 9.96
CA TYR A 70 -14.85 -6.29 9.74
C TYR A 70 -13.99 -5.60 8.70
N VAL A 71 -14.57 -4.58 8.07
CA VAL A 71 -13.85 -3.51 7.36
C VAL A 71 -14.31 -2.20 7.98
N THR A 72 -13.44 -1.53 8.73
CA THR A 72 -13.79 -0.36 9.53
C THR A 72 -12.96 0.85 9.13
N PRO A 73 -13.59 1.99 8.77
CA PRO A 73 -12.88 3.24 8.63
C PRO A 73 -12.49 3.77 10.00
N VAL A 74 -11.23 4.17 10.15
CA VAL A 74 -10.67 4.72 11.39
C VAL A 74 -10.10 6.10 11.07
N PRO A 75 -10.87 7.16 11.39
CA PRO A 75 -10.39 8.52 11.20
C PRO A 75 -9.28 8.84 12.20
N ALA A 76 -8.39 9.77 11.84
CA ALA A 76 -7.30 10.22 12.70
C ALA A 76 -7.84 10.70 14.05
N GLN A 77 -7.38 10.09 15.13
CA GLN A 77 -7.86 10.32 16.51
C GLN A 77 -7.04 11.37 17.26
N GLN A 78 -5.95 11.87 16.68
CA GLN A 78 -5.04 12.83 17.31
C GLN A 78 -4.55 12.41 18.71
N ARG A 79 -4.31 11.12 18.92
CA ARG A 79 -3.96 10.54 20.23
C ARG A 79 -2.62 11.02 20.79
N LEU A 80 -1.69 11.36 19.87
CA LEU A 80 -0.34 11.82 20.23
C LEU A 80 -0.20 13.35 20.15
N GLY A 81 -1.32 14.08 20.13
CA GLY A 81 -1.36 15.53 20.03
C GLY A 81 -2.23 16.01 18.86
N PRO A 82 -2.46 17.32 18.72
CA PRO A 82 -3.35 17.91 17.71
C PRO A 82 -2.72 17.91 16.31
N GLN A 83 -2.20 16.77 15.86
CA GLN A 83 -1.51 16.61 14.59
C GLN A 83 -2.20 15.57 13.70
N TRP A 84 -2.26 15.89 12.42
CA TRP A 84 -2.65 14.95 11.39
C TRP A 84 -1.50 13.96 11.10
N TYR A 85 -1.81 12.82 10.50
CA TYR A 85 -0.79 11.87 10.05
C TYR A 85 0.20 12.54 9.12
N THR A 86 1.47 12.47 9.42
CA THR A 86 2.56 13.00 8.60
C THR A 86 2.94 12.05 7.44
N GLY A 87 2.54 10.78 7.54
CA GLY A 87 2.76 9.75 6.53
C GLY A 87 2.12 8.43 6.93
N SER A 88 2.31 7.38 6.12
CA SER A 88 1.73 6.05 6.37
C SER A 88 2.27 5.43 7.66
N ALA A 89 3.57 5.52 7.90
CA ALA A 89 4.19 5.00 9.12
C ALA A 89 3.66 5.69 10.38
N ASP A 90 3.47 7.01 10.33
CA ASP A 90 2.89 7.76 11.43
C ASP A 90 1.42 7.40 11.67
N ALA A 91 0.65 7.17 10.59
CA ALA A 91 -0.73 6.71 10.70
C ALA A 91 -0.83 5.36 11.42
N ILE A 92 0.06 4.42 11.11
CA ILE A 92 0.14 3.11 11.78
C ILE A 92 0.55 3.31 13.24
N TYR A 93 1.59 4.11 13.50
CA TYR A 93 2.08 4.36 14.84
C TYR A 93 1.01 4.99 15.75
N GLN A 94 0.27 5.98 15.27
CA GLN A 94 -0.84 6.57 16.01
C GLN A 94 -2.02 5.60 16.21
N SER A 95 -2.08 4.52 15.45
CA SER A 95 -3.12 3.48 15.49
C SER A 95 -2.66 2.16 16.13
N MET A 96 -1.52 2.15 16.81
CA MET A 96 -0.95 0.95 17.46
C MET A 96 -1.91 0.27 18.44
N ASN A 97 -2.83 1.03 19.04
CA ASN A 97 -3.86 0.45 19.89
C ASN A 97 -4.74 -0.58 19.18
N LEU A 98 -5.06 -0.37 17.89
CA LEU A 98 -5.86 -1.31 17.11
C LEU A 98 -5.11 -2.64 16.93
N ILE A 99 -3.81 -2.56 16.71
CA ILE A 99 -2.94 -3.73 16.59
C ILE A 99 -2.83 -4.44 17.94
N ASN A 100 -2.60 -3.69 19.02
CA ASN A 100 -2.48 -4.24 20.36
C ASN A 100 -3.78 -4.90 20.86
N ASP A 101 -4.95 -4.37 20.48
CA ASP A 101 -6.25 -4.95 20.85
C ASP A 101 -6.51 -6.27 20.13
N GLU A 102 -6.14 -6.38 18.84
CA GLU A 102 -6.33 -7.59 18.02
C GLU A 102 -5.24 -8.63 18.21
N LYS A 103 -4.02 -8.22 18.60
CA LYS A 103 -2.83 -9.08 18.78
C LYS A 103 -2.60 -10.03 17.59
N PRO A 104 -2.48 -9.51 16.38
CA PRO A 104 -2.25 -10.35 15.20
C PRO A 104 -0.81 -10.86 15.18
N ASP A 105 -0.59 -12.03 14.58
CA ASP A 105 0.76 -12.55 14.33
C ASP A 105 1.46 -11.78 13.20
N ILE A 106 0.70 -11.26 12.24
CA ILE A 106 1.19 -10.54 11.08
C ILE A 106 0.30 -9.33 10.80
N VAL A 107 0.90 -8.18 10.61
CA VAL A 107 0.23 -6.96 10.12
C VAL A 107 0.53 -6.78 8.65
N ILE A 108 -0.51 -6.53 7.86
CA ILE A 108 -0.39 -6.27 6.42
C ILE A 108 -0.78 -4.81 6.17
N VAL A 109 0.06 -4.08 5.45
CA VAL A 109 -0.16 -2.68 5.12
C VAL A 109 -0.32 -2.52 3.61
N PHE A 110 -1.44 -1.99 3.18
CA PHE A 110 -1.76 -1.74 1.78
C PHE A 110 -1.96 -0.25 1.50
N GLY A 111 -1.46 0.22 0.38
CA GLY A 111 -1.84 1.51 -0.17
C GLY A 111 -3.30 1.48 -0.65
N ALA A 112 -4.08 2.50 -0.25
CA ALA A 112 -5.53 2.54 -0.53
C ALA A 112 -5.88 3.12 -1.93
N ASP A 113 -4.90 3.48 -2.72
CA ASP A 113 -5.07 4.21 -4.00
C ASP A 113 -4.41 3.54 -5.20
N HIS A 114 -3.97 2.32 -5.04
CA HIS A 114 -3.39 1.49 -6.10
C HIS A 114 -4.44 0.59 -6.76
N VAL A 115 -4.38 0.51 -8.08
CA VAL A 115 -5.24 -0.36 -8.88
C VAL A 115 -4.42 -1.52 -9.40
N TYR A 116 -4.48 -2.65 -8.71
CA TYR A 116 -3.76 -3.87 -9.09
C TYR A 116 -4.49 -5.12 -8.59
N ARG A 117 -4.08 -6.26 -9.11
CA ARG A 117 -4.57 -7.57 -8.67
C ARG A 117 -3.42 -8.34 -8.00
N MET A 118 -3.63 -8.75 -6.76
CA MET A 118 -2.65 -9.48 -5.98
C MET A 118 -3.34 -10.48 -5.04
N ASP A 119 -2.75 -11.65 -4.85
CA ASP A 119 -3.11 -12.56 -3.76
C ASP A 119 -2.14 -12.33 -2.58
N PRO A 120 -2.59 -11.69 -1.49
CA PRO A 120 -1.73 -11.39 -0.35
C PRO A 120 -1.23 -12.65 0.37
N ARG A 121 -1.87 -13.81 0.20
CA ARG A 121 -1.39 -15.07 0.79
C ARG A 121 -0.02 -15.46 0.29
N GLN A 122 0.29 -15.21 -0.98
CA GLN A 122 1.62 -15.49 -1.52
C GLN A 122 2.72 -14.71 -0.78
N MET A 123 2.43 -13.47 -0.39
CA MET A 123 3.35 -12.66 0.41
C MET A 123 3.47 -13.15 1.84
N ILE A 124 2.35 -13.55 2.46
CA ILE A 124 2.34 -14.12 3.81
C ILE A 124 3.15 -15.41 3.84
N ASP A 125 2.90 -16.33 2.90
CA ASP A 125 3.61 -17.61 2.81
C ASP A 125 5.11 -17.39 2.61
N HIS A 126 5.49 -16.44 1.75
CA HIS A 126 6.88 -16.06 1.54
C HIS A 126 7.50 -15.49 2.81
N HIS A 127 6.79 -14.59 3.50
CA HIS A 127 7.23 -13.98 4.76
C HIS A 127 7.53 -15.04 5.84
N VAL A 128 6.59 -15.93 6.05
CA VAL A 128 6.71 -17.02 7.04
C VAL A 128 7.84 -17.98 6.67
N ALA A 129 7.92 -18.39 5.40
CA ALA A 129 8.95 -19.33 4.92
C ALA A 129 10.38 -18.80 5.09
N HIS A 130 10.57 -17.50 5.07
CA HIS A 130 11.89 -16.87 5.18
C HIS A 130 12.19 -16.31 6.59
N GLY A 131 11.22 -16.38 7.51
CA GLY A 131 11.39 -15.83 8.87
C GLY A 131 11.78 -14.33 8.86
N ALA A 132 11.26 -13.59 7.90
CA ALA A 132 11.63 -12.19 7.71
C ALA A 132 11.00 -11.29 8.78
N GLY A 133 11.68 -10.24 9.22
CA GLY A 133 11.09 -9.22 10.08
C GLY A 133 10.15 -8.28 9.32
N VAL A 134 10.43 -8.03 8.05
CA VAL A 134 9.60 -7.21 7.14
C VAL A 134 9.70 -7.83 5.75
N THR A 135 8.58 -7.90 5.04
CA THR A 135 8.53 -8.28 3.63
C THR A 135 7.86 -7.17 2.83
N VAL A 136 8.45 -6.80 1.72
CA VAL A 136 7.99 -5.68 0.89
C VAL A 136 7.66 -6.20 -0.50
N ALA A 137 6.46 -5.89 -1.00
CA ALA A 137 6.14 -6.08 -2.40
C ALA A 137 6.72 -4.92 -3.21
N ALA A 138 7.47 -5.22 -4.24
CA ALA A 138 8.06 -4.23 -5.11
C ALA A 138 7.90 -4.66 -6.58
N ILE A 139 7.79 -3.69 -7.46
CA ILE A 139 7.71 -3.88 -8.91
C ILE A 139 8.88 -3.16 -9.59
N PRO A 140 9.43 -3.73 -10.65
CA PRO A 140 10.42 -3.03 -11.45
C PRO A 140 9.79 -1.84 -12.17
N VAL A 141 10.51 -0.72 -12.17
CA VAL A 141 10.10 0.51 -12.88
C VAL A 141 11.27 1.06 -13.68
N PRO A 142 11.03 1.73 -14.79
CA PRO A 142 12.08 2.41 -15.55
C PRO A 142 12.84 3.41 -14.66
N ARG A 143 14.16 3.49 -14.83
CA ARG A 143 15.00 4.36 -13.98
C ARG A 143 14.56 5.83 -14.00
N HIS A 144 14.11 6.33 -15.13
CA HIS A 144 13.68 7.73 -15.28
C HIS A 144 12.38 8.05 -14.51
N GLU A 145 11.57 7.03 -14.17
CA GLU A 145 10.36 7.18 -13.37
C GLU A 145 10.62 6.97 -11.87
N ALA A 146 11.72 6.35 -11.51
CA ALA A 146 12.01 5.93 -10.14
C ALA A 146 12.18 7.09 -9.15
N SER A 147 12.49 8.29 -9.64
CA SER A 147 12.55 9.52 -8.82
C SER A 147 11.20 9.94 -8.22
N ASP A 148 10.08 9.41 -8.73
CA ASP A 148 8.75 9.68 -8.20
C ASP A 148 8.33 8.72 -7.07
N PHE A 149 9.13 7.69 -6.82
CA PHE A 149 8.79 6.56 -5.95
C PHE A 149 9.79 6.33 -4.82
N GLY A 150 9.35 5.58 -3.80
CA GLY A 150 10.26 4.93 -2.87
C GLY A 150 10.92 3.72 -3.57
N VAL A 151 12.23 3.68 -3.58
CA VAL A 151 13.02 2.66 -4.30
C VAL A 151 13.74 1.76 -3.31
N VAL A 152 13.68 0.46 -3.52
CA VAL A 152 14.48 -0.52 -2.76
C VAL A 152 15.65 -1.00 -3.58
N GLN A 153 16.80 -1.15 -2.93
CA GLN A 153 17.95 -1.84 -3.45
C GLN A 153 17.98 -3.24 -2.86
N VAL A 154 18.03 -4.25 -3.70
CA VAL A 154 18.14 -5.65 -3.27
C VAL A 154 19.56 -6.16 -3.43
N GLY A 155 19.94 -7.12 -2.58
CA GLY A 155 21.22 -7.78 -2.62
C GLY A 155 21.37 -8.72 -3.81
N LYS A 156 22.55 -9.35 -3.91
CA LYS A 156 22.89 -10.28 -5.00
C LYS A 156 21.96 -11.51 -5.07
N ASP A 157 21.29 -11.83 -3.99
CA ASP A 157 20.29 -12.91 -3.91
C ASP A 157 18.94 -12.54 -4.56
N GLY A 158 18.80 -11.26 -4.95
CA GLY A 158 17.58 -10.74 -5.55
C GLY A 158 16.37 -10.64 -4.61
N ARG A 159 16.58 -10.79 -3.29
CA ARG A 159 15.49 -10.88 -2.32
C ARG A 159 15.69 -9.98 -1.10
N LYS A 160 16.89 -9.98 -0.52
CA LYS A 160 17.17 -9.20 0.67
C LYS A 160 17.27 -7.72 0.33
N VAL A 161 16.42 -6.90 0.97
CA VAL A 161 16.53 -5.43 0.84
C VAL A 161 17.76 -4.96 1.60
N GLU A 162 18.69 -4.29 0.91
CA GLU A 162 19.91 -3.71 1.48
C GLU A 162 19.76 -2.22 1.76
N ALA A 163 18.96 -1.51 0.96
CA ALA A 163 18.70 -0.09 1.14
C ALA A 163 17.28 0.29 0.67
N PHE A 164 16.78 1.35 1.26
CA PHE A 164 15.56 2.04 0.85
C PHE A 164 15.89 3.52 0.59
N LEU A 165 15.45 4.03 -0.55
CA LEU A 165 15.68 5.41 -0.97
C LEU A 165 14.34 6.06 -1.32
N GLU A 166 13.96 7.10 -0.59
CA GLU A 166 12.75 7.86 -0.90
C GLU A 166 13.03 8.88 -1.99
N LYS A 167 12.38 8.72 -3.14
CA LYS A 167 12.45 9.62 -4.30
C LYS A 167 13.87 10.07 -4.66
N PRO A 168 14.79 9.12 -4.92
CA PRO A 168 16.16 9.48 -5.23
C PRO A 168 16.26 10.25 -6.55
N ALA A 169 17.05 11.33 -6.55
CA ALA A 169 17.29 12.09 -7.77
C ALA A 169 18.09 11.29 -8.82
N ASP A 170 18.94 10.38 -8.34
CA ASP A 170 19.71 9.43 -9.16
C ASP A 170 19.51 8.02 -8.60
N PRO A 171 18.46 7.30 -9.03
CA PRO A 171 18.17 5.96 -8.52
C PRO A 171 19.25 4.96 -8.94
N PRO A 172 19.68 4.06 -8.03
CA PRO A 172 20.70 3.06 -8.35
C PRO A 172 20.15 2.07 -9.38
N PRO A 173 20.98 1.62 -10.34
CA PRO A 173 20.62 0.54 -11.24
C PRO A 173 20.50 -0.78 -10.47
N MET A 174 19.59 -1.64 -10.91
CA MET A 174 19.36 -2.97 -10.34
C MET A 174 19.74 -4.06 -11.37
N PRO A 175 21.01 -4.48 -11.41
CA PRO A 175 21.47 -5.54 -12.32
C PRO A 175 20.71 -6.85 -12.05
N GLY A 176 20.25 -7.50 -13.11
CA GLY A 176 19.49 -8.75 -13.02
C GLY A 176 17.97 -8.59 -12.91
N PHE A 177 17.47 -7.36 -12.86
CA PHE A 177 16.03 -7.02 -12.92
C PHE A 177 15.74 -6.16 -14.14
N GLU A 178 16.27 -6.55 -15.28
CA GLU A 178 16.07 -5.82 -16.53
C GLU A 178 14.65 -6.05 -17.05
N LEU A 179 13.94 -4.94 -17.32
CA LEU A 179 12.66 -5.03 -18.04
C LEU A 179 12.97 -5.51 -19.47
N ALA A 180 12.19 -6.47 -19.96
CA ALA A 180 12.24 -6.81 -21.38
C ALA A 180 11.96 -5.52 -22.18
N ALA A 181 12.86 -5.19 -23.09
CA ALA A 181 12.70 -4.03 -23.96
C ALA A 181 11.35 -4.18 -24.69
N SER A 182 10.43 -3.25 -24.45
CA SER A 182 9.28 -3.10 -25.35
C SER A 182 9.79 -2.54 -26.67
N ASP A 183 9.20 -2.91 -27.80
CA ASP A 183 9.62 -2.52 -29.16
C ASP A 183 9.68 -0.99 -29.40
N HIS A 184 9.43 -0.19 -28.38
CA HIS A 184 9.39 1.27 -28.41
C HIS A 184 10.40 1.98 -27.50
N ASP A 185 11.22 1.22 -26.72
CA ASP A 185 12.20 1.82 -25.80
C ASP A 185 13.62 1.74 -26.37
N GLU A 186 14.31 2.88 -26.40
CA GLU A 186 15.72 2.95 -26.74
C GLU A 186 16.58 2.10 -25.77
N PRO A 187 17.68 1.45 -26.27
CA PRO A 187 18.51 0.54 -25.45
C PRO A 187 19.18 1.14 -24.22
N SER A 188 19.16 2.46 -24.08
CA SER A 188 19.74 3.19 -22.94
C SER A 188 18.88 3.20 -21.67
N HIS A 189 17.66 2.68 -21.72
CA HIS A 189 16.66 2.81 -20.63
C HIS A 189 16.37 1.50 -19.88
N SER A 190 17.11 0.44 -20.11
CA SER A 190 16.90 -0.88 -19.50
C SER A 190 17.35 -1.01 -18.03
N GLN A 191 17.73 0.08 -17.38
CA GLN A 191 18.06 0.08 -15.95
C GLN A 191 16.80 0.24 -15.12
N VAL A 192 16.55 -0.72 -14.25
CA VAL A 192 15.34 -0.85 -13.45
C VAL A 192 15.63 -0.47 -11.99
N SER A 193 14.69 0.21 -11.38
CA SER A 193 14.59 0.39 -9.93
C SER A 193 13.36 -0.32 -9.40
N LEU A 194 13.37 -0.76 -8.14
CA LEU A 194 12.23 -1.41 -7.52
C LEU A 194 11.43 -0.42 -6.68
N ASN A 195 10.16 -0.24 -7.02
CA ASN A 195 9.23 0.58 -6.27
C ASN A 195 8.53 -0.23 -5.19
N VAL A 196 8.42 0.32 -3.98
CA VAL A 196 7.68 -0.28 -2.87
C VAL A 196 6.18 -0.08 -3.10
N VAL A 197 5.46 -1.19 -3.16
CA VAL A 197 3.99 -1.20 -3.32
C VAL A 197 3.30 -1.43 -1.98
N ASP A 198 3.75 -2.42 -1.22
CA ASP A 198 3.14 -2.80 0.06
C ASP A 198 4.19 -3.28 1.07
N LEU A 199 3.89 -3.15 2.35
CA LEU A 199 4.76 -3.53 3.46
C LEU A 199 4.08 -4.58 4.33
N PHE A 200 4.81 -5.66 4.67
CA PHE A 200 4.39 -6.67 5.64
C PHE A 200 5.32 -6.64 6.83
N CYS A 201 4.77 -6.53 8.04
CA CYS A 201 5.54 -6.48 9.27
C CYS A 201 4.92 -7.43 10.32
N PRO A 202 5.70 -8.32 10.96
CA PRO A 202 5.22 -9.05 12.13
C PRO A 202 5.09 -8.11 13.33
N VAL A 203 4.27 -8.48 14.28
CA VAL A 203 4.02 -7.76 15.54
C VAL A 203 4.82 -8.38 16.67
#